data_0cd93c964c00be89b3a2f5626ac53ba9
#
_entry.id   0cd93c964c00be89b3a2f5626ac53ba9
#
_cell.length_a   1.000
_cell.length_b   1.000
_cell.length_c   1.000
_cell.angle_alpha   90.00
_cell.angle_beta   90.00
_cell.angle_gamma   90.00
#
_symmetry.space_group_name_H-M   'P 1'
#
loop_
_entity.id
_entity.type
_entity.pdbx_description
1 polymer ?
#
loop_
_entity_poly.entity_id
_entity_poly.type
_entity_poly.pdbx_seq_one_letter_code
_entity_poly.pdbx_strand_id
1 'polypeptide(L)'
;MHRYFEVNGGGHNIRCKIYYNDLKKIRRCVLFCHGFGSHKDSSSAEKFAQRLLTKHPSCCLVTFNWPGHGDDVKRKLNLTDCEEYLALVSDFVSEKYAPEGLYCCGTSFGGYLTLKYIAAHGSPFRRIVLRCPAVNMYEAFRSVIIDPEGQALLEKGKDISAGFDRKVLVGPAFLEDLRKHDIRKLDFLDFAEDILIIQGTADEVVPYEEVRQFAENQLMEFLPVEKADHRFRHPGTMETAMKAMLDFYAL
;
A
#
# COMPACT_ATOMS: atom_id res chain seq x y z
N MET A 1 -1.67 21.97 -3.02
CA MET A 1 -2.85 21.85 -3.93
C MET A 1 -3.13 20.37 -4.21
N HIS A 2 -4.34 20.05 -4.71
CA HIS A 2 -4.64 18.70 -5.20
C HIS A 2 -5.57 18.74 -6.42
N ARG A 3 -5.57 17.65 -7.19
CA ARG A 3 -6.44 17.45 -8.35
C ARG A 3 -6.86 15.99 -8.44
N TYR A 4 -8.10 15.72 -8.83
CA TYR A 4 -8.59 14.39 -9.19
C TYR A 4 -8.38 14.14 -10.68
N PHE A 5 -8.13 12.86 -11.01
CA PHE A 5 -8.01 12.39 -12.39
C PHE A 5 -8.34 10.90 -12.46
N GLU A 6 -8.45 10.39 -13.66
CA GLU A 6 -8.73 8.99 -13.92
C GLU A 6 -7.63 8.41 -14.81
N VAL A 7 -7.28 7.16 -14.56
CA VAL A 7 -6.41 6.35 -15.42
C VAL A 7 -7.26 5.27 -16.04
N ASN A 8 -7.29 5.24 -17.38
CA ASN A 8 -8.08 4.30 -18.15
C ASN A 8 -7.14 3.35 -18.92
N GLY A 9 -7.37 2.04 -18.80
CA GLY A 9 -6.59 1.01 -19.49
C GLY A 9 -7.01 -0.38 -19.05
N GLY A 10 -6.76 -1.40 -19.88
CA GLY A 10 -7.07 -2.80 -19.53
C GLY A 10 -8.53 -3.08 -19.17
N GLY A 11 -9.47 -2.24 -19.62
CA GLY A 11 -10.89 -2.33 -19.21
C GLY A 11 -11.19 -1.71 -17.84
N HIS A 12 -10.22 -1.02 -17.23
CA HIS A 12 -10.35 -0.35 -15.94
C HIS A 12 -10.50 1.16 -16.07
N ASN A 13 -11.20 1.76 -15.11
CA ASN A 13 -11.24 3.20 -14.86
C ASN A 13 -10.84 3.42 -13.41
N ILE A 14 -9.61 3.89 -13.19
CA ILE A 14 -8.99 4.00 -11.88
C ILE A 14 -9.09 5.43 -11.37
N ARG A 15 -9.77 5.62 -10.26
CA ARG A 15 -9.93 6.93 -9.62
C ARG A 15 -8.68 7.31 -8.84
N CYS A 16 -8.06 8.40 -9.23
CA CYS A 16 -6.79 8.89 -8.69
C CYS A 16 -6.90 10.30 -8.15
N LYS A 17 -5.95 10.66 -7.28
CA LYS A 17 -5.75 12.01 -6.77
C LYS A 17 -4.26 12.32 -6.72
N ILE A 18 -3.87 13.50 -7.17
CA ILE A 18 -2.50 14.00 -7.07
C ILE A 18 -2.44 15.20 -6.14
N TYR A 19 -1.47 15.20 -5.22
CA TYR A 19 -1.07 16.35 -4.40
C TYR A 19 0.24 16.92 -4.94
N TYR A 20 0.32 18.23 -5.07
CA TYR A 20 1.47 18.92 -5.66
C TYR A 20 1.49 20.40 -5.25
N ASN A 21 2.64 21.05 -5.41
CA ASN A 21 2.75 22.51 -5.30
C ASN A 21 2.62 23.20 -6.67
N ASP A 22 3.34 22.69 -7.69
CA ASP A 22 3.30 23.18 -9.07
C ASP A 22 3.47 22.01 -10.04
N LEU A 23 2.46 21.73 -10.87
CA LEU A 23 2.48 20.62 -11.84
C LEU A 23 3.62 20.72 -12.87
N LYS A 24 4.08 21.94 -13.18
CA LYS A 24 5.17 22.17 -14.15
C LYS A 24 6.57 21.92 -13.55
N LYS A 25 6.66 21.80 -12.24
CA LYS A 25 7.92 21.64 -11.50
C LYS A 25 8.07 20.28 -10.84
N ILE A 26 7.21 19.32 -11.20
CA ILE A 26 7.30 17.96 -10.67
C ILE A 26 8.58 17.31 -11.23
N ARG A 27 9.44 16.85 -10.31
CA ARG A 27 10.66 16.10 -10.62
C ARG A 27 10.63 14.69 -10.06
N ARG A 28 9.86 14.45 -9.00
CA ARG A 28 9.75 13.15 -8.33
C ARG A 28 8.32 12.86 -7.95
N CYS A 29 7.91 11.62 -8.13
CA CYS A 29 6.55 11.18 -7.80
C CYS A 29 6.60 10.06 -6.77
N VAL A 30 5.75 10.16 -5.74
CA VAL A 30 5.52 9.08 -4.78
C VAL A 30 4.13 8.52 -5.02
N LEU A 31 4.01 7.22 -5.28
CA LEU A 31 2.73 6.51 -5.27
C LEU A 31 2.39 6.09 -3.84
N PHE A 32 1.18 6.36 -3.40
CA PHE A 32 0.69 5.96 -2.09
C PHE A 32 -0.34 4.83 -2.23
N CYS A 33 0.09 3.61 -1.91
CA CYS A 33 -0.66 2.38 -1.95
C CYS A 33 -1.33 2.14 -0.59
N HIS A 34 -2.62 2.47 -0.50
CA HIS A 34 -3.36 2.41 0.77
C HIS A 34 -3.69 0.99 1.24
N GLY A 35 -3.99 0.82 2.54
CA GLY A 35 -4.40 -0.44 3.15
C GLY A 35 -5.84 -0.86 2.85
N PHE A 36 -6.18 -2.09 3.26
CA PHE A 36 -7.53 -2.67 3.10
C PHE A 36 -8.61 -1.79 3.74
N GLY A 37 -9.71 -1.57 3.03
CA GLY A 37 -10.80 -0.71 3.48
C GLY A 37 -10.50 0.79 3.49
N SER A 38 -9.31 1.23 3.05
CA SER A 38 -8.96 2.65 2.92
C SER A 38 -9.34 3.18 1.52
N HIS A 39 -8.85 4.37 1.14
CA HIS A 39 -9.14 4.99 -0.15
C HIS A 39 -8.16 6.14 -0.46
N LYS A 40 -8.21 6.64 -1.71
CA LYS A 40 -7.34 7.74 -2.20
C LYS A 40 -7.41 9.05 -1.42
N ASP A 41 -8.53 9.29 -0.72
CA ASP A 41 -8.77 10.51 0.06
C ASP A 41 -8.52 10.31 1.57
N SER A 42 -7.72 9.31 1.94
CA SER A 42 -7.44 9.02 3.34
C SER A 42 -6.66 10.16 4.01
N SER A 43 -6.96 10.43 5.27
CA SER A 43 -6.23 11.43 6.07
C SER A 43 -4.75 11.10 6.22
N SER A 44 -4.38 9.82 6.17
CA SER A 44 -2.99 9.37 6.21
C SER A 44 -2.22 9.83 4.96
N ALA A 45 -2.80 9.64 3.78
CA ALA A 45 -2.21 10.12 2.53
C ALA A 45 -2.11 11.65 2.48
N GLU A 46 -3.15 12.35 2.95
CA GLU A 46 -3.15 13.82 2.99
C GLU A 46 -2.06 14.38 3.91
N LYS A 47 -1.94 13.86 5.13
CA LYS A 47 -0.90 14.26 6.08
C LYS A 47 0.50 13.98 5.54
N PHE A 48 0.69 12.83 4.90
CA PHE A 48 1.96 12.50 4.28
C PHE A 48 2.27 13.44 3.10
N ALA A 49 1.29 13.72 2.24
CA ALA A 49 1.44 14.68 1.15
C ALA A 49 1.84 16.07 1.64
N GLN A 50 1.20 16.57 2.70
CA GLN A 50 1.55 17.87 3.29
C GLN A 50 3.00 17.92 3.76
N ARG A 51 3.48 16.91 4.47
CA ARG A 51 4.87 16.81 4.92
C ARG A 51 5.86 16.70 3.77
N LEU A 52 5.56 15.81 2.81
CA LEU A 52 6.36 15.60 1.60
C LEU A 52 6.55 16.91 0.83
N LEU A 53 5.44 17.60 0.52
CA LEU A 53 5.46 18.81 -0.30
C LEU A 53 6.06 20.02 0.41
N THR A 54 6.01 20.06 1.74
CA THR A 54 6.69 21.09 2.53
C THR A 54 8.19 20.90 2.49
N LYS A 55 8.68 19.67 2.66
CA LYS A 55 10.12 19.35 2.68
C LYS A 55 10.72 19.33 1.26
N HIS A 56 9.94 18.84 0.28
CA HIS A 56 10.36 18.61 -1.11
C HIS A 56 9.35 19.23 -2.09
N PRO A 57 9.42 20.55 -2.35
CA PRO A 57 8.41 21.27 -3.14
C PRO A 57 8.26 20.81 -4.60
N SER A 58 9.27 20.16 -5.16
CA SER A 58 9.25 19.59 -6.52
C SER A 58 8.73 18.15 -6.59
N CYS A 59 8.24 17.60 -5.48
CA CYS A 59 7.61 16.30 -5.46
C CYS A 59 6.10 16.39 -5.74
N CYS A 60 5.52 15.25 -6.09
CA CYS A 60 4.08 15.01 -5.99
C CYS A 60 3.81 13.72 -5.23
N LEU A 61 2.59 13.60 -4.68
CA LEU A 61 2.05 12.35 -4.18
C LEU A 61 0.83 11.98 -5.01
N VAL A 62 0.81 10.77 -5.55
CA VAL A 62 -0.33 10.20 -6.26
C VAL A 62 -0.95 9.11 -5.41
N THR A 63 -2.25 9.20 -5.20
CA THR A 63 -3.07 8.18 -4.55
C THR A 63 -4.12 7.67 -5.52
N PHE A 64 -4.56 6.43 -5.37
CA PHE A 64 -5.62 5.85 -6.17
C PHE A 64 -6.44 4.87 -5.34
N ASN A 65 -7.63 4.50 -5.80
CA ASN A 65 -8.43 3.47 -5.16
C ASN A 65 -8.08 2.11 -5.74
N TRP A 66 -7.87 1.10 -4.89
CA TRP A 66 -7.88 -0.30 -5.29
C TRP A 66 -9.27 -0.72 -5.77
N PRO A 67 -9.40 -1.81 -6.57
CA PRO A 67 -10.70 -2.38 -6.91
C PRO A 67 -11.55 -2.60 -5.67
N GLY A 68 -12.83 -2.25 -5.72
CA GLY A 68 -13.74 -2.39 -4.58
C GLY A 68 -13.54 -1.40 -3.43
N HIS A 69 -12.65 -0.40 -3.58
CA HIS A 69 -12.40 0.60 -2.55
C HIS A 69 -12.86 2.01 -2.96
N GLY A 70 -13.15 2.82 -1.95
CA GLY A 70 -13.51 4.23 -2.16
C GLY A 70 -14.75 4.40 -3.03
N ASP A 71 -14.61 4.99 -4.21
CA ASP A 71 -15.71 5.26 -5.12
C ASP A 71 -16.22 4.01 -5.87
N ASP A 72 -15.51 2.88 -5.76
CA ASP A 72 -15.76 1.65 -6.52
C ASP A 72 -16.21 0.47 -5.62
N VAL A 73 -16.88 0.77 -4.52
CA VAL A 73 -17.28 -0.20 -3.47
C VAL A 73 -18.16 -1.37 -3.94
N LYS A 74 -18.80 -1.27 -5.11
CA LYS A 74 -19.62 -2.34 -5.69
C LYS A 74 -18.80 -3.37 -6.47
N ARG A 75 -17.56 -3.05 -6.82
CA ARG A 75 -16.65 -3.95 -7.52
C ARG A 75 -16.08 -4.97 -6.53
N LYS A 76 -16.06 -6.23 -6.93
CA LYS A 76 -15.42 -7.28 -6.15
C LYS A 76 -13.90 -7.14 -6.23
N LEU A 77 -13.25 -7.20 -5.08
CA LEU A 77 -11.79 -7.19 -4.99
C LEU A 77 -11.21 -8.50 -5.52
N ASN A 78 -10.18 -8.41 -6.35
CA ASN A 78 -9.31 -9.52 -6.72
C ASN A 78 -7.85 -9.04 -6.86
N LEU A 79 -6.89 -9.95 -6.74
CA LEU A 79 -5.47 -9.58 -6.73
C LEU A 79 -4.94 -9.21 -8.11
N THR A 80 -5.43 -9.84 -9.17
CA THR A 80 -5.02 -9.55 -10.55
C THR A 80 -5.33 -8.11 -10.92
N ASP A 81 -6.57 -7.66 -10.67
CA ASP A 81 -6.95 -6.25 -10.91
C ASP A 81 -6.10 -5.28 -10.08
N CYS A 82 -5.69 -5.67 -8.85
CA CYS A 82 -4.81 -4.82 -8.03
C CYS A 82 -3.43 -4.62 -8.67
N GLU A 83 -2.85 -5.69 -9.21
CA GLU A 83 -1.56 -5.59 -9.93
C GLU A 83 -1.68 -4.76 -11.20
N GLU A 84 -2.74 -4.98 -11.98
CA GLU A 84 -3.02 -4.18 -13.18
C GLU A 84 -3.22 -2.70 -12.84
N TYR A 85 -3.91 -2.38 -11.72
CA TYR A 85 -4.07 -0.99 -11.25
C TYR A 85 -2.72 -0.36 -10.92
N LEU A 86 -1.86 -1.08 -10.20
CA LEU A 86 -0.54 -0.54 -9.85
C LEU A 86 0.32 -0.31 -11.09
N ALA A 87 0.31 -1.24 -12.06
CA ALA A 87 1.00 -1.08 -13.34
C ALA A 87 0.49 0.15 -14.09
N LEU A 88 -0.82 0.22 -14.35
CA LEU A 88 -1.44 1.30 -15.12
C LEU A 88 -1.20 2.69 -14.51
N VAL A 89 -1.28 2.79 -13.16
CA VAL A 89 -1.03 4.07 -12.48
C VAL A 89 0.44 4.43 -12.51
N SER A 90 1.34 3.46 -12.35
CA SER A 90 2.80 3.69 -12.43
C SER A 90 3.22 4.17 -13.82
N ASP A 91 2.71 3.50 -14.87
CA ASP A 91 2.99 3.86 -16.26
C ASP A 91 2.43 5.25 -16.59
N PHE A 92 1.17 5.50 -16.25
CA PHE A 92 0.56 6.82 -16.47
C PHE A 92 1.32 7.96 -15.80
N VAL A 93 1.76 7.76 -14.55
CA VAL A 93 2.53 8.78 -13.80
C VAL A 93 3.89 9.00 -14.46
N SER A 94 4.55 7.91 -14.87
CA SER A 94 5.86 7.97 -15.55
C SER A 94 5.77 8.67 -16.90
N GLU A 95 4.77 8.36 -17.70
CA GLU A 95 4.56 8.99 -19.01
C GLU A 95 4.13 10.45 -18.91
N LYS A 96 3.15 10.72 -18.02
CA LYS A 96 2.53 12.05 -17.92
C LYS A 96 3.43 13.11 -17.31
N TYR A 97 4.16 12.76 -16.28
CA TYR A 97 4.96 13.71 -15.51
C TYR A 97 6.45 13.56 -15.77
N ALA A 98 6.87 12.46 -16.43
CA ALA A 98 8.28 12.14 -16.75
C ALA A 98 9.22 12.44 -15.58
N PRO A 99 8.93 11.93 -14.35
CA PRO A 99 9.71 12.27 -13.18
C PRO A 99 11.13 11.68 -13.27
N GLU A 100 12.10 12.34 -12.65
CA GLU A 100 13.47 11.83 -12.50
C GLU A 100 13.52 10.53 -11.67
N GLY A 101 12.47 10.28 -10.87
CA GLY A 101 12.31 9.06 -10.10
C GLY A 101 10.88 8.86 -9.62
N LEU A 102 10.47 7.59 -9.66
CA LEU A 102 9.23 7.11 -9.08
C LEU A 102 9.54 6.39 -7.75
N TYR A 103 8.74 6.65 -6.73
CA TYR A 103 8.87 6.12 -5.38
C TYR A 103 7.55 5.53 -4.93
N CYS A 104 7.56 4.62 -3.96
CA CYS A 104 6.35 4.00 -3.45
C CYS A 104 6.25 4.08 -1.93
N CYS A 105 5.05 4.33 -1.43
CA CYS A 105 4.68 4.19 -0.03
C CYS A 105 3.53 3.21 0.09
N GLY A 106 3.79 1.98 0.52
CA GLY A 106 2.77 0.94 0.75
C GLY A 106 2.40 0.83 2.22
N THR A 107 1.09 0.77 2.54
CA THR A 107 0.65 0.56 3.92
C THR A 107 -0.21 -0.70 4.03
N SER A 108 0.11 -1.59 5.00
CA SER A 108 -0.66 -2.81 5.28
C SER A 108 -0.89 -3.64 4.00
N PHE A 109 -2.13 -3.83 3.58
CA PHE A 109 -2.52 -4.47 2.32
C PHE A 109 -1.83 -3.84 1.09
N GLY A 110 -1.70 -2.50 1.05
CA GLY A 110 -0.96 -1.82 -0.02
C GLY A 110 0.53 -2.19 -0.03
N GLY A 111 1.12 -2.47 1.13
CA GLY A 111 2.47 -3.01 1.25
C GLY A 111 2.60 -4.43 0.70
N TYR A 112 1.64 -5.31 1.04
CA TYR A 112 1.53 -6.65 0.47
C TYR A 112 1.43 -6.60 -1.06
N LEU A 113 0.53 -5.77 -1.61
CA LEU A 113 0.34 -5.63 -3.06
C LEU A 113 1.59 -5.07 -3.76
N THR A 114 2.29 -4.12 -3.14
CA THR A 114 3.55 -3.59 -3.68
C THR A 114 4.61 -4.68 -3.77
N LEU A 115 4.81 -5.47 -2.69
CA LEU A 115 5.75 -6.59 -2.69
C LEU A 115 5.36 -7.65 -3.73
N LYS A 116 4.09 -8.04 -3.77
CA LYS A 116 3.60 -9.01 -4.76
C LYS A 116 3.89 -8.55 -6.18
N TYR A 117 3.64 -7.26 -6.47
CA TYR A 117 3.86 -6.66 -7.78
C TYR A 117 5.34 -6.70 -8.18
N ILE A 118 6.24 -6.20 -7.32
CA ILE A 118 7.68 -6.14 -7.68
C ILE A 118 8.31 -7.52 -7.82
N ALA A 119 7.85 -8.52 -7.08
CA ALA A 119 8.32 -9.90 -7.25
C ALA A 119 7.92 -10.51 -8.60
N ALA A 120 6.77 -10.13 -9.14
CA ALA A 120 6.27 -10.67 -10.41
C ALA A 120 6.78 -9.88 -11.65
N HIS A 121 6.98 -8.56 -11.52
CA HIS A 121 7.19 -7.66 -12.66
C HIS A 121 8.50 -6.85 -12.60
N GLY A 122 9.25 -6.96 -11.50
CA GLY A 122 10.36 -6.04 -11.21
C GLY A 122 9.88 -4.70 -10.63
N SER A 123 10.81 -3.90 -10.11
CA SER A 123 10.48 -2.64 -9.45
C SER A 123 10.61 -1.45 -10.39
N PRO A 124 9.54 -0.68 -10.65
CA PRO A 124 9.63 0.63 -11.31
C PRO A 124 10.06 1.73 -10.33
N PHE A 125 10.17 1.42 -9.03
CA PHE A 125 10.42 2.38 -7.98
C PHE A 125 11.92 2.45 -7.62
N ARG A 126 12.44 3.65 -7.44
CA ARG A 126 13.80 3.86 -6.95
C ARG A 126 13.96 3.49 -5.48
N ARG A 127 12.93 3.79 -4.68
CA ARG A 127 12.84 3.39 -3.26
C ARG A 127 11.39 3.14 -2.87
N ILE A 128 11.21 2.22 -1.96
CA ILE A 128 9.92 1.76 -1.45
C ILE A 128 9.93 1.86 0.07
N VAL A 129 8.94 2.51 0.64
CA VAL A 129 8.70 2.46 2.08
C VAL A 129 7.42 1.68 2.35
N LEU A 130 7.52 0.68 3.21
CA LEU A 130 6.40 -0.16 3.61
C LEU A 130 6.10 0.07 5.09
N ARG A 131 4.91 0.58 5.40
CA ARG A 131 4.46 0.76 6.78
C ARG A 131 3.49 -0.36 7.17
N CYS A 132 3.87 -1.16 8.16
CA CYS A 132 3.11 -2.33 8.63
C CYS A 132 2.65 -3.21 7.46
N PRO A 133 3.54 -3.65 6.55
CA PRO A 133 3.14 -4.45 5.40
C PRO A 133 2.52 -5.76 5.88
N ALA A 134 1.39 -6.14 5.31
CA ALA A 134 0.70 -7.38 5.68
C ALA A 134 1.41 -8.60 5.06
N VAL A 135 2.62 -8.91 5.55
CA VAL A 135 3.42 -10.03 5.02
C VAL A 135 2.71 -11.38 5.15
N ASN A 136 1.84 -11.50 6.14
CA ASN A 136 0.97 -12.65 6.41
C ASN A 136 -0.49 -12.37 6.00
N MET A 137 -0.71 -11.75 4.84
CA MET A 137 -2.03 -11.22 4.44
C MET A 137 -3.16 -12.25 4.51
N TYR A 138 -2.89 -13.51 4.19
CA TYR A 138 -3.91 -14.57 4.27
C TYR A 138 -4.38 -14.81 5.71
N GLU A 139 -3.45 -14.92 6.65
CA GLU A 139 -3.75 -15.13 8.07
C GLU A 139 -4.41 -13.89 8.68
N ALA A 140 -3.87 -12.69 8.42
CA ALA A 140 -4.44 -11.44 8.88
C ALA A 140 -5.88 -11.24 8.35
N PHE A 141 -6.14 -11.61 7.11
CA PHE A 141 -7.49 -11.53 6.54
C PHE A 141 -8.45 -12.45 7.29
N ARG A 142 -8.08 -13.71 7.52
CA ARG A 142 -8.94 -14.69 8.19
C ARG A 142 -9.16 -14.43 9.66
N SER A 143 -8.12 -13.99 10.38
CA SER A 143 -8.18 -13.91 11.85
C SER A 143 -8.54 -12.53 12.40
N VAL A 144 -8.36 -11.47 11.59
CA VAL A 144 -8.54 -10.08 12.05
C VAL A 144 -9.58 -9.31 11.23
N ILE A 145 -9.60 -9.50 9.89
CA ILE A 145 -10.43 -8.68 8.99
C ILE A 145 -11.84 -9.24 8.84
N ILE A 146 -12.01 -10.57 8.88
CA ILE A 146 -13.32 -11.23 8.80
C ILE A 146 -13.67 -11.93 10.11
N ASP A 147 -14.96 -11.96 10.42
CA ASP A 147 -15.51 -12.69 11.55
C ASP A 147 -15.80 -14.16 11.21
N PRO A 148 -16.11 -15.02 12.19
CA PRO A 148 -16.42 -16.43 11.96
C PRO A 148 -17.62 -16.66 11.03
N GLU A 149 -18.60 -15.77 11.01
CA GLU A 149 -19.77 -15.86 10.12
C GLU A 149 -19.34 -15.60 8.67
N GLY A 150 -18.53 -14.57 8.42
CA GLY A 150 -17.94 -14.28 7.11
C GLY A 150 -17.06 -15.42 6.61
N GLN A 151 -16.27 -16.05 7.48
CA GLN A 151 -15.50 -17.25 7.11
C GLN A 151 -16.42 -18.39 6.64
N ALA A 152 -17.47 -18.69 7.41
CA ALA A 152 -18.42 -19.76 7.06
C ALA A 152 -19.18 -19.47 5.75
N LEU A 153 -19.44 -18.19 5.42
CA LEU A 153 -20.05 -17.79 4.16
C LEU A 153 -19.09 -17.99 2.99
N LEU A 154 -17.82 -17.59 3.12
CA LEU A 154 -16.80 -17.81 2.09
C LEU A 154 -16.57 -19.30 1.82
N GLU A 155 -16.55 -20.14 2.86
CA GLU A 155 -16.43 -21.60 2.74
C GLU A 155 -17.63 -22.22 2.00
N LYS A 156 -18.83 -21.60 2.12
CA LYS A 156 -20.03 -21.97 1.35
C LYS A 156 -20.08 -21.38 -0.07
N GLY A 157 -19.00 -20.77 -0.54
CA GLY A 157 -18.90 -20.19 -1.88
C GLY A 157 -19.59 -18.83 -2.03
N LYS A 158 -19.95 -18.15 -0.94
CA LYS A 158 -20.65 -16.86 -0.97
C LYS A 158 -19.69 -15.68 -0.85
N ASP A 159 -20.06 -14.58 -1.52
CA ASP A 159 -19.37 -13.30 -1.34
C ASP A 159 -19.77 -12.66 -0.01
N ILE A 160 -18.84 -11.90 0.57
CA ILE A 160 -19.04 -11.16 1.83
C ILE A 160 -18.56 -9.71 1.72
N SER A 161 -19.04 -8.86 2.62
CA SER A 161 -18.51 -7.51 2.84
C SER A 161 -17.54 -7.54 4.02
N ALA A 162 -16.23 -7.51 3.74
CA ALA A 162 -15.16 -7.62 4.73
C ALA A 162 -14.57 -6.26 5.11
N GLY A 163 -13.98 -6.15 6.29
CA GLY A 163 -13.25 -4.96 6.77
C GLY A 163 -13.86 -4.31 7.99
N PHE A 164 -13.19 -3.27 8.50
CA PHE A 164 -13.56 -2.54 9.73
C PHE A 164 -14.60 -1.45 9.43
N ASP A 165 -14.18 -0.19 9.42
CA ASP A 165 -15.05 0.97 9.23
C ASP A 165 -15.66 1.04 7.82
N ARG A 166 -14.91 0.56 6.83
CA ARG A 166 -15.33 0.50 5.42
C ARG A 166 -15.29 -0.93 4.94
N LYS A 167 -16.36 -1.35 4.30
CA LYS A 167 -16.51 -2.70 3.80
C LYS A 167 -16.07 -2.79 2.34
N VAL A 168 -15.43 -3.92 2.02
CA VAL A 168 -14.96 -4.29 0.69
C VAL A 168 -15.61 -5.61 0.31
N LEU A 169 -16.18 -5.69 -0.89
CA LEU A 169 -16.79 -6.92 -1.39
C LEU A 169 -15.70 -7.90 -1.81
N VAL A 170 -15.67 -9.07 -1.18
CA VAL A 170 -14.73 -10.14 -1.47
C VAL A 170 -15.44 -11.47 -1.65
N GLY A 171 -14.89 -12.35 -2.47
CA GLY A 171 -15.40 -13.69 -2.66
C GLY A 171 -14.39 -14.78 -2.31
N PRO A 172 -14.77 -16.07 -2.37
CA PRO A 172 -13.90 -17.19 -2.06
C PRO A 172 -12.59 -17.22 -2.90
N ALA A 173 -12.66 -16.78 -4.16
CA ALA A 173 -11.50 -16.72 -5.03
C ALA A 173 -10.42 -15.77 -4.49
N PHE A 174 -10.80 -14.64 -3.89
CA PHE A 174 -9.84 -13.72 -3.28
C PHE A 174 -9.08 -14.37 -2.12
N LEU A 175 -9.78 -15.12 -1.27
CA LEU A 175 -9.16 -15.82 -0.15
C LEU A 175 -8.19 -16.91 -0.64
N GLU A 176 -8.57 -17.65 -1.67
CA GLU A 176 -7.73 -18.68 -2.28
C GLU A 176 -6.49 -18.05 -2.97
N ASP A 177 -6.66 -16.89 -3.61
CA ASP A 177 -5.55 -16.15 -4.22
C ASP A 177 -4.57 -15.64 -3.15
N LEU A 178 -5.04 -15.12 -2.01
CA LEU A 178 -4.17 -14.76 -0.89
C LEU A 178 -3.37 -15.96 -0.39
N ARG A 179 -4.00 -17.15 -0.29
CA ARG A 179 -3.34 -18.38 0.16
C ARG A 179 -2.25 -18.83 -0.80
N LYS A 180 -2.46 -18.68 -2.11
CA LYS A 180 -1.49 -19.04 -3.16
C LYS A 180 -0.33 -18.04 -3.26
N HIS A 181 -0.58 -16.77 -3.00
CA HIS A 181 0.38 -15.69 -3.16
C HIS A 181 0.94 -15.22 -1.82
N ASP A 182 1.49 -16.15 -1.04
CA ASP A 182 2.22 -15.88 0.20
C ASP A 182 3.58 -15.25 -0.12
N ILE A 183 3.69 -13.94 0.07
CA ILE A 183 4.92 -13.19 -0.26
C ILE A 183 6.12 -13.58 0.58
N ARG A 184 5.93 -14.24 1.73
CA ARG A 184 7.04 -14.75 2.58
C ARG A 184 7.85 -15.85 1.90
N LYS A 185 7.30 -16.44 0.81
CA LYS A 185 7.93 -17.49 -0.01
C LYS A 185 8.65 -16.94 -1.24
N LEU A 186 8.59 -15.64 -1.46
CA LEU A 186 9.20 -14.97 -2.60
C LEU A 186 10.55 -14.39 -2.20
N ASP A 187 11.40 -14.15 -3.20
CA ASP A 187 12.73 -13.57 -3.03
C ASP A 187 12.69 -12.07 -3.41
N PHE A 188 13.27 -11.22 -2.54
CA PHE A 188 13.37 -9.77 -2.72
C PHE A 188 14.79 -9.26 -2.57
N LEU A 189 15.80 -10.13 -2.53
CA LEU A 189 17.20 -9.74 -2.30
C LEU A 189 17.71 -8.71 -3.31
N ASP A 190 17.26 -8.81 -4.57
CA ASP A 190 17.63 -7.84 -5.62
C ASP A 190 17.05 -6.43 -5.38
N PHE A 191 16.07 -6.28 -4.49
CA PHE A 191 15.41 -5.01 -4.15
C PHE A 191 15.68 -4.56 -2.72
N ALA A 192 16.42 -5.35 -1.93
CA ALA A 192 16.52 -5.19 -0.49
C ALA A 192 17.03 -3.80 -0.06
N GLU A 193 18.05 -3.27 -0.74
CA GLU A 193 18.64 -1.97 -0.44
C GLU A 193 17.70 -0.78 -0.73
N ASP A 194 16.68 -1.00 -1.56
CA ASP A 194 15.70 0.00 -1.95
C ASP A 194 14.40 -0.08 -1.15
N ILE A 195 14.32 -0.96 -0.13
CA ILE A 195 13.13 -1.16 0.69
C ILE A 195 13.39 -0.86 2.16
N LEU A 196 12.61 0.07 2.72
CA LEU A 196 12.49 0.30 4.16
C LEU A 196 11.16 -0.22 4.67
N ILE A 197 11.20 -1.09 5.67
CA ILE A 197 10.01 -1.53 6.42
C ILE A 197 9.95 -0.77 7.75
N ILE A 198 8.81 -0.14 8.03
CA ILE A 198 8.50 0.54 9.29
C ILE A 198 7.38 -0.23 9.99
N GLN A 199 7.66 -0.77 11.18
CA GLN A 199 6.72 -1.62 11.90
C GLN A 199 6.47 -1.13 13.33
N GLY A 200 5.20 -1.09 13.72
CA GLY A 200 4.82 -0.79 15.09
C GLY A 200 5.06 -1.97 16.02
N THR A 201 5.68 -1.73 17.20
CA THR A 201 5.95 -2.81 18.16
C THR A 201 4.68 -3.30 18.88
N ALA A 202 3.57 -2.55 18.81
CA ALA A 202 2.26 -2.90 19.37
C ALA A 202 1.19 -3.11 18.30
N ASP A 203 1.60 -3.54 17.08
CA ASP A 203 0.69 -3.79 15.97
C ASP A 203 -0.20 -5.00 16.24
N GLU A 204 -1.50 -4.75 16.37
CA GLU A 204 -2.54 -5.73 16.69
C GLU A 204 -3.10 -6.47 15.47
N VAL A 205 -2.71 -6.06 14.25
CA VAL A 205 -3.22 -6.60 12.98
C VAL A 205 -2.17 -7.47 12.29
N VAL A 206 -0.94 -6.94 12.21
CA VAL A 206 0.19 -7.64 11.59
C VAL A 206 1.26 -7.82 12.65
N PRO A 207 1.50 -9.06 13.12
CA PRO A 207 2.42 -9.33 14.23
C PRO A 207 3.83 -8.81 13.96
N TYR A 208 4.36 -8.04 14.89
CA TYR A 208 5.69 -7.42 14.83
C TYR A 208 6.78 -8.43 14.44
N GLU A 209 6.83 -9.59 15.12
CA GLU A 209 7.87 -10.59 14.89
C GLU A 209 7.84 -11.19 13.49
N GLU A 210 6.66 -11.37 12.89
CA GLU A 210 6.55 -11.90 11.52
C GLU A 210 7.16 -10.92 10.51
N VAL A 211 6.91 -9.62 10.69
CA VAL A 211 7.45 -8.58 9.79
C VAL A 211 8.96 -8.40 10.02
N ARG A 212 9.41 -8.45 11.29
CA ARG A 212 10.84 -8.39 11.62
C ARG A 212 11.61 -9.54 10.98
N GLN A 213 11.14 -10.78 11.15
CA GLN A 213 11.76 -11.96 10.55
C GLN A 213 11.76 -11.91 9.02
N PHE A 214 10.66 -11.43 8.43
CA PHE A 214 10.58 -11.24 6.98
C PHE A 214 11.64 -10.25 6.50
N ALA A 215 11.76 -9.09 7.14
CA ALA A 215 12.75 -8.06 6.79
C ALA A 215 14.19 -8.59 6.93
N GLU A 216 14.49 -9.30 8.03
CA GLU A 216 15.81 -9.89 8.27
C GLU A 216 16.16 -10.96 7.22
N ASN A 217 15.23 -11.86 6.91
CA ASN A 217 15.44 -12.92 5.91
C ASN A 217 15.67 -12.35 4.50
N GLN A 218 15.10 -11.18 4.20
CA GLN A 218 15.21 -10.53 2.91
C GLN A 218 16.28 -9.41 2.88
N LEU A 219 17.03 -9.23 3.97
CA LEU A 219 18.06 -8.18 4.15
C LEU A 219 17.55 -6.75 3.91
N MET A 220 16.28 -6.50 4.16
CA MET A 220 15.65 -5.18 4.03
C MET A 220 15.96 -4.30 5.24
N GLU A 221 16.03 -2.97 5.03
CA GLU A 221 16.11 -2.03 6.13
C GLU A 221 14.84 -2.09 6.99
N PHE A 222 14.98 -2.20 8.31
CA PHE A 222 13.87 -2.37 9.24
C PHE A 222 13.92 -1.35 10.37
N LEU A 223 12.84 -0.59 10.52
CA LEU A 223 12.67 0.41 11.59
C LEU A 223 11.52 0.02 12.52
N PRO A 224 11.79 -0.46 13.74
CA PRO A 224 10.76 -0.61 14.75
C PRO A 224 10.34 0.76 15.29
N VAL A 225 9.02 0.96 15.49
CA VAL A 225 8.49 2.16 16.16
C VAL A 225 7.80 1.75 17.44
N GLU A 226 8.42 2.11 18.55
CA GLU A 226 7.95 1.74 19.89
C GLU A 226 6.53 2.23 20.18
N LYS A 227 5.69 1.36 20.76
CA LYS A 227 4.29 1.62 21.13
C LYS A 227 3.37 1.96 19.95
N ALA A 228 3.84 1.91 18.72
CA ALA A 228 2.98 2.13 17.57
C ALA A 228 2.06 0.92 17.36
N ASP A 229 0.75 1.19 17.27
CA ASP A 229 -0.26 0.23 16.81
C ASP A 229 -0.29 0.20 15.27
N HIS A 230 -1.11 -0.65 14.67
CA HIS A 230 -1.22 -0.76 13.21
C HIS A 230 -1.51 0.57 12.50
N ARG A 231 -2.24 1.47 13.15
CA ARG A 231 -2.63 2.78 12.61
C ARG A 231 -1.73 3.93 13.05
N PHE A 232 -0.73 3.67 13.90
CA PHE A 232 0.17 4.68 14.45
C PHE A 232 -0.58 5.81 15.19
N ARG A 233 -1.57 5.43 16.01
CA ARG A 233 -2.40 6.37 16.78
C ARG A 233 -1.73 6.90 18.04
N HIS A 234 -0.76 6.16 18.60
CA HIS A 234 -0.02 6.63 19.76
C HIS A 234 0.74 7.92 19.43
N PRO A 235 0.70 8.96 20.30
CA PRO A 235 1.37 10.23 20.06
C PRO A 235 2.86 10.08 19.68
N GLY A 236 3.30 10.80 18.65
CA GLY A 236 4.68 10.80 18.17
C GLY A 236 5.06 9.67 17.23
N THR A 237 4.32 8.55 17.22
CA THR A 237 4.68 7.38 16.40
C THR A 237 4.58 7.65 14.89
N MET A 238 3.51 8.34 14.46
CA MET A 238 3.35 8.72 13.06
C MET A 238 4.40 9.75 12.61
N GLU A 239 4.78 10.68 13.48
CA GLU A 239 5.84 11.65 13.21
C GLU A 239 7.18 10.95 12.99
N THR A 240 7.51 9.97 13.84
CA THR A 240 8.72 9.13 13.69
C THR A 240 8.72 8.40 12.35
N ALA A 241 7.61 7.74 12.00
CA ALA A 241 7.48 7.05 10.73
C ALA A 241 7.62 8.00 9.53
N MET A 242 6.91 9.13 9.54
CA MET A 242 6.98 10.09 8.43
C MET A 242 8.37 10.69 8.25
N LYS A 243 9.09 10.95 9.35
CA LYS A 243 10.49 11.42 9.28
C LYS A 243 11.36 10.37 8.60
N ALA A 244 11.30 9.12 9.05
CA ALA A 244 12.06 8.02 8.46
C ALA A 244 11.76 7.80 6.99
N MET A 245 10.47 7.85 6.58
CA MET A 245 10.05 7.77 5.18
C MET A 245 10.74 8.84 4.32
N LEU A 246 10.70 10.10 4.76
CA LEU A 246 11.27 11.21 3.99
C LEU A 246 12.80 11.18 3.95
N ASP A 247 13.43 10.72 5.02
CA ASP A 247 14.89 10.58 5.09
C ASP A 247 15.36 9.42 4.19
N PHE A 248 14.64 8.28 4.21
CA PHE A 248 14.97 7.13 3.38
C PHE A 248 14.82 7.42 1.88
N TYR A 249 13.79 8.16 1.46
CA TYR A 249 13.64 8.50 0.05
C TYR A 249 14.79 9.35 -0.50
N ALA A 250 15.51 10.09 0.34
CA ALA A 250 16.63 10.97 -0.05
C ALA A 250 16.28 11.89 -1.24
N LEU A 251 15.09 12.50 -1.18
CA LEU A 251 14.48 13.33 -2.24
C LEU A 251 15.14 14.71 -2.35
#